data_7bcdef63298b5f27abc8c09a422c6501
#
_entry.id   7bcdef63298b5f27abc8c09a422c6501
#
_cell.length_a   1.000
_cell.length_b   1.000
_cell.length_c   1.000
_cell.angle_alpha   90.00
_cell.angle_beta   90.00
_cell.angle_gamma   90.00
#
_symmetry.space_group_name_H-M   'P 1'
#
loop_
_entity.id
_entity.type
_entity.pdbx_description
1 polymer ?
#
loop_
_entity_poly.entity_id
_entity_poly.type
_entity_poly.pdbx_seq_one_letter_code
_entity_poly.pdbx_strand_id
1 'polypeptide(L)'
;GRAGHSPAHLSAGERRRAALATVLACRPEILVLDEPSANLDPVARRELAATLGSLETTLLIVTHDLPYAAQLCERAVIMDAGAVVADGDIRDILADPVLLSRHRLELPWGFDLTAR
;
A
#
# COMPACT_ATOMS: atom_id res chain seq x y z
N GLY A 1 -0.53 5.16 26.83
CA GLY A 1 0.76 5.35 26.83
C GLY A 1 1.70 4.18 26.70
N ARG A 2 2.81 4.49 26.12
CA ARG A 2 3.91 3.54 25.92
C ARG A 2 5.12 3.89 26.75
N ALA A 3 4.96 4.72 27.76
CA ALA A 3 6.04 5.09 28.64
C ALA A 3 6.65 3.83 29.28
N GLY A 4 7.95 3.69 29.20
CA GLY A 4 8.66 2.54 29.74
C GLY A 4 8.87 1.38 28.78
N HIS A 5 8.22 1.39 27.61
CA HIS A 5 8.44 0.36 26.59
C HIS A 5 9.67 0.70 25.75
N SER A 6 10.51 -0.31 25.50
CA SER A 6 11.60 -0.14 24.56
C SER A 6 11.07 -0.29 23.13
N PRO A 7 11.76 0.30 22.11
CA PRO A 7 11.36 0.12 20.72
C PRO A 7 11.26 -1.35 20.28
N ALA A 8 12.03 -2.25 20.91
CA ALA A 8 12.01 -3.67 20.59
C ALA A 8 10.67 -4.35 20.92
N HIS A 9 9.86 -3.74 21.78
CA HIS A 9 8.56 -4.28 22.17
C HIS A 9 7.40 -3.72 21.37
N LEU A 10 7.64 -2.86 20.40
CA LEU A 10 6.59 -2.29 19.56
C LEU A 10 6.07 -3.35 18.59
N SER A 11 4.75 -3.32 18.32
CA SER A 11 4.14 -4.13 17.28
C SER A 11 4.62 -3.68 15.88
N ALA A 12 4.38 -4.52 14.87
CA ALA A 12 4.70 -4.16 13.48
C ALA A 12 4.01 -2.86 13.06
N GLY A 13 2.73 -2.70 13.44
CA GLY A 13 1.97 -1.47 13.14
C GLY A 13 2.56 -0.24 13.81
N GLU A 14 2.98 -0.38 15.08
CA GLU A 14 3.59 0.71 15.82
C GLU A 14 4.95 1.10 15.25
N ARG A 15 5.76 0.11 14.85
CA ARG A 15 7.05 0.37 14.20
C ARG A 15 6.87 1.11 12.89
N ARG A 16 5.88 0.72 12.08
CA ARG A 16 5.59 1.37 10.81
C ARG A 16 5.11 2.79 11.00
N ARG A 17 4.25 2.99 12.00
CA ARG A 17 3.75 4.33 12.34
C ARG A 17 4.88 5.25 12.77
N ALA A 18 5.79 4.75 13.60
CA ALA A 18 6.96 5.50 14.05
C ALA A 18 7.90 5.84 12.89
N ALA A 19 8.16 4.87 12.00
CA ALA A 19 8.98 5.08 10.83
C ALA A 19 8.36 6.12 9.88
N LEU A 20 7.06 6.03 9.66
CA LEU A 20 6.32 6.96 8.82
C LEU A 20 6.39 8.38 9.39
N ALA A 21 6.17 8.54 10.69
CA ALA A 21 6.24 9.84 11.34
C ALA A 21 7.63 10.47 11.17
N THR A 22 8.69 9.66 11.30
CA THR A 22 10.06 10.12 11.11
C THR A 22 10.30 10.64 9.70
N VAL A 23 9.84 9.89 8.69
CA VAL A 23 9.98 10.29 7.28
C VAL A 23 9.14 11.53 6.97
N LEU A 24 7.90 11.59 7.46
CA LEU A 24 7.02 12.73 7.23
C LEU A 24 7.54 14.02 7.87
N ALA A 25 8.30 13.92 8.95
CA ALA A 25 8.93 15.09 9.56
C ALA A 25 9.91 15.79 8.60
N CYS A 26 10.42 15.08 7.61
CA CYS A 26 11.28 15.65 6.57
C CYS A 26 10.51 16.37 5.46
N ARG A 27 9.18 16.34 5.49
CA ARG A 27 8.28 16.95 4.50
C ARG A 27 8.62 16.54 3.06
N PRO A 28 8.59 15.24 2.73
CA PRO A 28 8.93 14.78 1.38
C PRO A 28 7.87 15.19 0.37
N GLU A 29 8.28 15.47 -0.86
CA GLU A 29 7.35 15.67 -1.97
C GLU A 29 6.81 14.35 -2.48
N ILE A 30 7.61 13.30 -2.42
CA ILE A 30 7.24 11.95 -2.81
C ILE A 30 7.60 11.00 -1.67
N LEU A 31 6.64 10.20 -1.25
CA LEU A 31 6.84 9.18 -0.23
C LEU A 31 6.79 7.81 -0.90
N VAL A 32 7.86 7.04 -0.80
CA VAL A 32 7.96 5.69 -1.34
C VAL A 32 7.77 4.68 -0.23
N LEU A 33 6.81 3.79 -0.41
CA LEU A 33 6.47 2.75 0.55
C LEU A 33 6.56 1.38 -0.11
N ASP A 34 7.35 0.49 0.50
CA ASP A 34 7.52 -0.88 0.02
C ASP A 34 6.74 -1.83 0.93
N GLU A 35 5.72 -2.49 0.35
CA GLU A 35 4.83 -3.42 1.05
C GLU A 35 4.32 -2.87 2.38
N PRO A 36 3.69 -1.67 2.39
CA PRO A 36 3.35 -1.01 3.65
C PRO A 36 2.32 -1.76 4.50
N SER A 37 1.47 -2.58 3.88
CA SER A 37 0.42 -3.33 4.59
C SER A 37 0.87 -4.72 5.06
N ALA A 38 2.08 -5.16 4.71
CA ALA A 38 2.55 -6.50 5.06
C ALA A 38 2.66 -6.68 6.57
N ASN A 39 2.21 -7.85 7.06
CA ASN A 39 2.29 -8.24 8.47
C ASN A 39 1.49 -7.35 9.43
N LEU A 40 0.53 -6.58 8.91
CA LEU A 40 -0.37 -5.79 9.74
C LEU A 40 -1.67 -6.55 9.98
N ASP A 41 -2.20 -6.47 11.21
CA ASP A 41 -3.54 -6.94 11.48
C ASP A 41 -4.59 -6.03 10.80
N PRO A 42 -5.87 -6.45 10.70
CA PRO A 42 -6.87 -5.66 9.99
C PRO A 42 -7.07 -4.25 10.54
N VAL A 43 -6.94 -4.06 11.84
CA VAL A 43 -7.10 -2.73 12.45
C VAL A 43 -5.95 -1.82 12.07
N ALA A 44 -4.71 -2.29 12.23
CA ALA A 44 -3.52 -1.52 11.88
C ALA A 44 -3.49 -1.22 10.37
N ARG A 45 -3.93 -2.17 9.54
CA ARG A 45 -4.03 -2.01 8.10
C ARG A 45 -4.98 -0.87 7.74
N ARG A 46 -6.15 -0.82 8.35
CA ARG A 46 -7.12 0.26 8.14
C ARG A 46 -6.61 1.61 8.61
N GLU A 47 -5.98 1.64 9.78
CA GLU A 47 -5.43 2.87 10.34
C GLU A 47 -4.34 3.45 9.45
N LEU A 48 -3.46 2.59 8.94
CA LEU A 48 -2.41 3.04 8.01
C LEU A 48 -3.01 3.56 6.72
N ALA A 49 -4.00 2.87 6.17
CA ALA A 49 -4.68 3.32 4.95
C ALA A 49 -5.33 4.69 5.14
N ALA A 50 -5.99 4.92 6.28
CA ALA A 50 -6.59 6.22 6.58
C ALA A 50 -5.53 7.31 6.68
N THR A 51 -4.41 7.03 7.33
CA THR A 51 -3.30 7.97 7.44
C THR A 51 -2.72 8.31 6.07
N LEU A 52 -2.42 7.29 5.27
CA LEU A 52 -1.84 7.50 3.93
C LEU A 52 -2.81 8.25 3.01
N GLY A 53 -4.11 7.93 3.09
CA GLY A 53 -5.13 8.59 2.29
C GLY A 53 -5.34 10.05 2.65
N SER A 54 -4.94 10.48 3.84
CA SER A 54 -5.06 11.87 4.28
C SER A 54 -3.86 12.73 3.91
N LEU A 55 -2.78 12.13 3.42
CA LEU A 55 -1.57 12.88 3.08
C LEU A 55 -1.72 13.60 1.75
N GLU A 56 -1.18 14.81 1.68
CA GLU A 56 -1.10 15.58 0.45
C GLU A 56 0.14 15.25 -0.37
N THR A 57 1.04 14.47 0.21
CA THR A 57 2.27 14.02 -0.44
C THR A 57 1.96 13.01 -1.54
N THR A 58 2.70 13.06 -2.64
CA THR A 58 2.60 12.04 -3.67
C THR A 58 3.09 10.71 -3.12
N LEU A 59 2.27 9.66 -3.25
CA LEU A 59 2.61 8.33 -2.77
C LEU A 59 3.02 7.43 -3.92
N LEU A 60 4.12 6.71 -3.74
CA LEU A 60 4.50 5.61 -4.61
C LEU A 60 4.51 4.34 -3.75
N ILE A 61 3.57 3.46 -3.99
CA ILE A 61 3.39 2.23 -3.21
C ILE A 61 3.80 1.04 -4.05
N VAL A 62 4.76 0.26 -3.56
CA VAL A 62 5.18 -1.00 -4.17
C VAL A 62 4.55 -2.12 -3.38
N THR A 63 3.67 -2.91 -4.01
CA THR A 63 2.92 -3.92 -3.26
C THR A 63 2.31 -4.99 -4.17
N HIS A 64 2.08 -6.17 -3.59
CA HIS A 64 1.24 -7.23 -4.16
C HIS A 64 -0.17 -7.22 -3.54
N ASP A 65 -0.42 -6.35 -2.57
CA ASP A 65 -1.72 -6.18 -1.94
C ASP A 65 -2.61 -5.31 -2.84
N LEU A 66 -3.25 -5.93 -3.81
CA LEU A 66 -4.03 -5.22 -4.82
C LEU A 66 -5.22 -4.45 -4.24
N PRO A 67 -5.98 -5.01 -3.27
CA PRO A 67 -7.05 -4.24 -2.63
C PRO A 67 -6.55 -2.98 -1.94
N TYR A 68 -5.40 -3.05 -1.29
CA TYR A 68 -4.79 -1.92 -0.62
C TYR A 68 -4.38 -0.83 -1.63
N ALA A 69 -3.75 -1.25 -2.71
CA ALA A 69 -3.38 -0.33 -3.80
C ALA A 69 -4.62 0.33 -4.41
N ALA A 70 -5.68 -0.45 -4.66
CA ALA A 70 -6.91 0.09 -5.23
C ALA A 70 -7.58 1.12 -4.32
N GLN A 71 -7.47 0.95 -3.02
CA GLN A 71 -8.02 1.89 -2.04
C GLN A 71 -7.27 3.23 -2.04
N LEU A 72 -5.96 3.21 -2.25
CA LEU A 72 -5.10 4.37 -2.06
C LEU A 72 -4.64 5.04 -3.35
N CYS A 73 -4.66 4.32 -4.46
CA CYS A 73 -4.04 4.78 -5.70
C CYS A 73 -5.06 4.85 -6.83
N GLU A 74 -4.84 5.79 -7.76
CA GLU A 74 -5.64 5.91 -8.98
C GLU A 74 -4.91 5.31 -10.18
N ARG A 75 -3.59 5.35 -10.17
CA ARG A 75 -2.75 4.84 -11.24
C ARG A 75 -1.99 3.61 -10.76
N ALA A 76 -1.87 2.63 -11.62
CA ALA A 76 -1.05 1.45 -11.33
C ALA A 76 -0.09 1.18 -12.48
N VAL A 77 1.07 0.66 -12.12
CA VAL A 77 2.09 0.20 -13.05
C VAL A 77 2.42 -1.23 -12.67
N ILE A 78 2.30 -2.15 -13.61
CA ILE A 78 2.71 -3.53 -13.40
C ILE A 78 4.10 -3.72 -13.98
N MET A 79 5.00 -4.26 -13.17
CA MET A 79 6.35 -4.60 -13.60
C MET A 79 6.53 -6.11 -13.54
N ASP A 80 7.20 -6.66 -14.53
CA ASP A 80 7.56 -8.06 -14.58
C ASP A 80 8.91 -8.19 -15.25
N ALA A 81 9.80 -8.98 -14.64
CA ALA A 81 11.15 -9.22 -15.12
C ALA A 81 11.92 -7.92 -15.45
N GLY A 82 11.73 -6.90 -14.62
CA GLY A 82 12.42 -5.63 -14.77
C GLY A 82 11.84 -4.69 -15.82
N ALA A 83 10.70 -5.03 -16.42
CA ALA A 83 10.06 -4.22 -17.45
C ALA A 83 8.66 -3.79 -17.03
N VAL A 84 8.24 -2.61 -17.47
CA VAL A 84 6.87 -2.16 -17.33
C VAL A 84 6.02 -2.90 -18.37
N VAL A 85 5.02 -3.65 -17.91
CA VAL A 85 4.12 -4.43 -18.77
C VAL A 85 2.71 -3.85 -18.84
N ALA A 86 2.34 -2.99 -17.92
CA ALA A 86 1.07 -2.26 -17.94
C ALA A 86 1.22 -0.96 -17.16
N ASP A 87 0.49 0.06 -17.60
CA ASP A 87 0.46 1.37 -16.95
C ASP A 87 -0.88 2.02 -17.28
N GLY A 88 -1.63 2.42 -16.30
CA GLY A 88 -2.92 3.06 -16.50
C GLY A 88 -3.73 3.20 -15.22
N ASP A 89 -5.03 3.45 -15.40
CA ASP A 89 -5.96 3.53 -14.29
C ASP A 89 -5.99 2.18 -13.56
N ILE A 90 -5.89 2.24 -12.24
CA ILE A 90 -5.79 1.01 -11.44
C ILE A 90 -7.03 0.12 -11.59
N ARG A 91 -8.23 0.71 -11.75
CA ARG A 91 -9.46 -0.06 -11.90
C ARG A 91 -9.48 -0.82 -13.22
N ASP A 92 -9.01 -0.18 -14.28
CA ASP A 92 -8.93 -0.82 -15.60
C ASP A 92 -7.94 -1.98 -15.58
N ILE A 93 -6.80 -1.78 -14.94
CA ILE A 93 -5.77 -2.81 -14.82
C ILE A 93 -6.28 -3.98 -13.98
N LEU A 94 -6.90 -3.72 -12.83
CA LEU A 94 -7.40 -4.77 -11.95
C LEU A 94 -8.63 -5.49 -12.52
N ALA A 95 -9.33 -4.88 -13.46
CA ALA A 95 -10.47 -5.50 -14.13
C ALA A 95 -10.06 -6.45 -15.25
N ASP A 96 -8.78 -6.60 -15.55
CA ASP A 96 -8.26 -7.46 -16.60
C ASP A 96 -7.67 -8.75 -16.01
N PRO A 97 -8.45 -9.82 -15.87
CA PRO A 97 -7.97 -11.05 -15.23
C PRO A 97 -6.88 -11.76 -16.06
N VAL A 98 -6.89 -11.60 -17.36
CA VAL A 98 -5.86 -12.20 -18.23
C VAL A 98 -4.50 -11.54 -17.97
N LEU A 99 -4.50 -10.21 -17.88
CA LEU A 99 -3.27 -9.45 -17.55
C LEU A 99 -2.72 -9.85 -16.19
N LEU A 100 -3.59 -9.87 -15.17
CA LEU A 100 -3.18 -10.24 -13.80
C LEU A 100 -2.63 -11.67 -13.76
N SER A 101 -3.33 -12.61 -14.36
CA SER A 101 -2.92 -14.01 -14.39
C SER A 101 -1.56 -14.19 -15.08
N ARG A 102 -1.35 -13.48 -16.19
CA ARG A 102 -0.10 -13.53 -16.95
C ARG A 102 1.11 -13.11 -16.10
N HIS A 103 0.92 -12.20 -15.17
CA HIS A 103 1.97 -11.66 -14.35
C HIS A 103 1.90 -12.15 -12.88
N ARG A 104 1.19 -13.26 -12.66
CA ARG A 104 1.08 -13.92 -11.34
C ARG A 104 0.49 -13.02 -10.26
N LEU A 105 -0.43 -12.15 -10.66
CA LEU A 105 -1.20 -11.31 -9.76
C LEU A 105 -2.63 -11.82 -9.71
N GLU A 106 -3.27 -11.68 -8.56
CA GLU A 106 -4.63 -12.14 -8.40
C GLU A 106 -5.35 -11.30 -7.36
N LEU A 107 -6.63 -11.03 -7.61
CA LEU A 107 -7.48 -10.37 -6.65
C LEU A 107 -8.03 -11.41 -5.67
N PRO A 108 -8.20 -11.04 -4.39
CA PRO A 108 -8.87 -11.91 -3.44
C PRO A 108 -10.29 -12.25 -3.91
N TRP A 109 -10.72 -13.47 -3.63
CA TRP A 109 -12.08 -13.89 -3.96
C TRP A 109 -13.09 -12.95 -3.30
N GLY A 110 -14.09 -12.52 -4.08
CA GLY A 110 -15.13 -11.63 -3.59
C GLY A 110 -14.75 -10.15 -3.55
N PHE A 111 -13.55 -9.79 -4.02
CA PHE A 111 -13.14 -8.39 -4.06
C PHE A 111 -13.99 -7.60 -5.07
N ASP A 112 -14.55 -6.49 -4.62
CA ASP A 112 -15.41 -5.62 -5.42
C ASP A 112 -14.64 -4.36 -5.83
N LEU A 113 -14.35 -4.25 -7.14
CA LEU A 113 -13.64 -3.08 -7.70
C LEU A 113 -14.46 -1.80 -7.66
N THR A 114 -15.78 -1.89 -7.49
CA THR A 114 -16.64 -0.70 -7.43
C THR A 114 -16.71 -0.11 -6.03
N ALA A 115 -16.38 -0.88 -5.01
CA ALA A 115 -16.36 -0.42 -3.62
C ALA A 115 -15.07 0.36 -3.34
N ARG A 116 -15.23 1.58 -2.85
CA ARG A 116 -14.09 2.42 -2.50
C ARG A 116 -14.29 3.13 -1.20
#